data_e320e599fab6b12c526a4db6c1d7120f
#
_entry.id   e320e599fab6b12c526a4db6c1d7120f
#
_cell.length_a   1.000
_cell.length_b   1.000
_cell.length_c   1.000
_cell.angle_alpha   90.00
_cell.angle_beta   90.00
_cell.angle_gamma   90.00
#
_symmetry.space_group_name_H-M   'P 1'
#
loop_
_entity.id
_entity.type
_entity.pdbx_description
1 polymer ?
#
loop_
_entity_poly.entity_id
_entity_poly.type
_entity_poly.pdbx_seq_one_letter_code
_entity_poly.pdbx_strand_id
1 'polypeptide(L)'
;MPLFSIVTVCRNAEASIRQAGLSLRAQNLRDFEWLVVDGASTDGTLGEVASLAVDGTRVTSEPDKGIYDAMNKAVAMAQGQLVYFLNADDELHDPNVLAEVASCFAADPELDFLYGNVIFRGPGREPFRLWCRCRFRRC
;
A
#
# COMPACT_ATOMS: atom_id res chain seq x y z
N MET A 1 -1.29 16.53 8.09
CA MET A 1 -0.79 15.18 8.37
C MET A 1 -1.79 14.21 7.76
N PRO A 2 -1.39 13.36 6.80
CA PRO A 2 -2.33 12.47 6.13
C PRO A 2 -2.89 11.42 7.11
N LEU A 3 -4.07 10.88 6.78
CA LEU A 3 -4.63 9.78 7.56
C LEU A 3 -3.84 8.48 7.32
N PHE A 4 -3.50 8.20 6.05
CA PHE A 4 -2.75 7.00 5.71
C PHE A 4 -1.35 7.31 5.17
N SER A 5 -0.37 6.48 5.57
CA SER A 5 0.86 6.25 4.83
C SER A 5 0.75 4.90 4.12
N ILE A 6 0.54 4.93 2.81
CA ILE A 6 0.54 3.73 2.00
C ILE A 6 1.97 3.45 1.57
N VAL A 7 2.49 2.30 1.96
CA VAL A 7 3.89 1.91 1.73
C VAL A 7 3.98 0.86 0.65
N THR A 8 4.75 1.15 -0.41
CA THR A 8 5.13 0.17 -1.42
C THR A 8 6.64 0.03 -1.43
N VAL A 9 7.13 -1.15 -1.09
CA VAL A 9 8.55 -1.49 -1.25
C VAL A 9 8.72 -2.24 -2.56
N CYS A 10 9.74 -1.91 -3.34
CA CYS A 10 9.93 -2.48 -4.66
C CYS A 10 11.41 -2.58 -5.04
N ARG A 11 11.69 -3.50 -5.96
CA ARG A 11 12.95 -3.57 -6.70
C ARG A 11 12.68 -4.26 -8.02
N ASN A 12 12.97 -3.58 -9.13
CA ASN A 12 12.72 -4.06 -10.49
C ASN A 12 11.27 -4.54 -10.67
N ALA A 13 10.32 -3.65 -10.36
CA ALA A 13 8.88 -3.90 -10.36
C ALA A 13 8.14 -3.19 -11.52
N GLU A 14 8.83 -2.82 -12.59
CA GLU A 14 8.27 -2.11 -13.74
C GLU A 14 6.97 -2.74 -14.26
N ALA A 15 6.93 -4.08 -14.33
CA ALA A 15 5.77 -4.80 -14.86
C ALA A 15 4.53 -4.80 -13.95
N SER A 16 4.69 -4.52 -12.65
CA SER A 16 3.61 -4.71 -11.66
C SER A 16 3.19 -3.43 -10.93
N ILE A 17 4.13 -2.53 -10.60
CA ILE A 17 3.88 -1.36 -9.74
C ILE A 17 2.80 -0.42 -10.29
N ARG A 18 2.56 -0.46 -11.60
CA ARG A 18 1.51 0.34 -12.25
C ARG A 18 0.13 0.05 -11.69
N GLN A 19 -0.20 -1.23 -11.43
CA GLN A 19 -1.52 -1.63 -10.91
C GLN A 19 -1.73 -1.12 -9.48
N ALA A 20 -0.71 -1.22 -8.62
CA ALA A 20 -0.75 -0.66 -7.28
C ALA A 20 -1.08 0.84 -7.32
N GLY A 21 -0.35 1.62 -8.11
CA GLY A 21 -0.56 3.06 -8.21
C GLY A 21 -1.90 3.44 -8.84
N LEU A 22 -2.38 2.72 -9.85
CA LEU A 22 -3.71 2.95 -10.43
C LEU A 22 -4.82 2.69 -9.42
N SER A 23 -4.69 1.64 -8.59
CA SER A 23 -5.67 1.34 -7.54
C SER A 23 -5.72 2.42 -6.46
N LEU A 24 -4.58 3.06 -6.15
CA LEU A 24 -4.52 4.22 -5.26
C LEU A 24 -5.17 5.46 -5.89
N ARG A 25 -4.88 5.74 -7.15
CA ARG A 25 -5.54 6.85 -7.89
C ARG A 25 -7.05 6.71 -7.94
N ALA A 26 -7.55 5.49 -7.95
CA ALA A 26 -8.99 5.22 -7.99
C ALA A 26 -9.70 5.40 -6.65
N GLN A 27 -8.97 5.55 -5.53
CA GLN A 27 -9.60 5.66 -4.22
C GLN A 27 -10.43 6.95 -4.07
N ASN A 28 -11.61 6.84 -3.46
CA ASN A 28 -12.47 7.99 -3.15
C ASN A 28 -11.92 8.83 -1.99
N LEU A 29 -11.30 8.20 -0.99
CA LEU A 29 -10.60 8.90 0.06
C LEU A 29 -9.21 9.32 -0.45
N ARG A 30 -8.88 10.61 -0.32
CA ARG A 30 -7.62 11.21 -0.81
C ARG A 30 -6.64 11.59 0.30
N ASP A 31 -7.03 11.41 1.55
CA ASP A 31 -6.21 11.77 2.71
C ASP A 31 -5.13 10.71 2.99
N PHE A 32 -4.23 10.54 2.03
CA PHE A 32 -3.09 9.63 2.13
C PHE A 32 -1.83 10.19 1.46
N GLU A 33 -0.68 9.70 1.90
CA GLU A 33 0.58 9.76 1.16
C GLU A 33 0.93 8.38 0.61
N TRP A 34 1.62 8.33 -0.53
CA TRP A 34 2.17 7.09 -1.09
C TRP A 34 3.69 7.09 -0.97
N LEU A 35 4.23 6.24 -0.09
CA LEU A 35 5.66 6.08 0.14
C LEU A 35 6.17 4.91 -0.71
N VAL A 36 6.96 5.21 -1.73
CA VAL A 36 7.64 4.22 -2.55
C VAL A 36 9.09 4.13 -2.10
N VAL A 37 9.47 2.99 -1.54
CA VAL A 37 10.85 2.69 -1.16
C VAL A 37 11.41 1.67 -2.13
N ASP A 38 12.27 2.17 -2.99
CA ASP A 38 12.88 1.43 -4.09
C ASP A 38 14.28 0.97 -3.75
N GLY A 39 14.55 -0.32 -3.89
CA GLY A 39 15.83 -0.97 -3.61
C GLY A 39 16.87 -0.78 -4.73
N ALA A 40 17.02 0.45 -5.25
CA ALA A 40 17.90 0.80 -6.37
C ALA A 40 17.56 -0.01 -7.63
N SER A 41 16.35 0.09 -8.13
CA SER A 41 15.90 -0.53 -9.37
C SER A 41 16.71 -0.05 -10.56
N THR A 42 16.93 -0.94 -11.51
CA THR A 42 17.67 -0.69 -12.76
C THR A 42 16.80 -0.76 -14.01
N ASP A 43 15.51 -1.07 -13.84
CA ASP A 43 14.48 -1.08 -14.87
C ASP A 43 13.65 0.22 -14.89
N GLY A 44 12.49 0.22 -15.56
CA GLY A 44 11.59 1.37 -15.65
C GLY A 44 10.73 1.64 -14.42
N THR A 45 10.94 0.98 -13.26
CA THR A 45 10.11 1.11 -12.06
C THR A 45 9.86 2.55 -11.65
N LEU A 46 10.93 3.35 -11.53
CA LEU A 46 10.80 4.75 -11.09
C LEU A 46 10.08 5.62 -12.13
N GLY A 47 10.27 5.32 -13.42
CA GLY A 47 9.56 5.97 -14.51
C GLY A 47 8.04 5.68 -14.47
N GLU A 48 7.67 4.44 -14.18
CA GLU A 48 6.26 4.06 -14.00
C GLU A 48 5.64 4.81 -12.80
N VAL A 49 6.30 4.83 -11.65
CA VAL A 49 5.81 5.58 -10.48
C VAL A 49 5.59 7.05 -10.80
N ALA A 50 6.56 7.70 -11.46
CA ALA A 50 6.44 9.11 -11.85
C ALA A 50 5.28 9.35 -12.82
N SER A 51 5.05 8.44 -13.78
CA SER A 51 4.00 8.55 -14.79
C SER A 51 2.59 8.46 -14.20
N LEU A 52 2.45 7.81 -13.06
CA LEU A 52 1.15 7.60 -12.40
C LEU A 52 0.57 8.87 -11.79
N ALA A 53 1.41 9.84 -11.45
CA ALA A 53 1.01 11.12 -10.86
C ALA A 53 -0.01 10.96 -9.72
N VAL A 54 0.28 10.07 -8.77
CA VAL A 54 -0.51 9.91 -7.55
C VAL A 54 -0.17 11.06 -6.61
N ASP A 55 -1.16 11.82 -6.18
CA ASP A 55 -0.94 12.93 -5.25
C ASP A 55 -0.34 12.43 -3.93
N GLY A 56 0.58 13.21 -3.35
CA GLY A 56 1.24 12.84 -2.11
C GLY A 56 2.30 11.73 -2.24
N THR A 57 2.71 11.37 -3.47
CA THR A 57 3.77 10.39 -3.70
C THR A 57 5.13 10.93 -3.23
N ARG A 58 5.82 10.12 -2.42
CA ARG A 58 7.21 10.33 -2.01
C ARG A 58 8.03 9.11 -2.35
N VAL A 59 9.13 9.29 -3.06
CA VAL A 59 9.99 8.20 -3.54
C VAL A 59 11.36 8.31 -2.88
N THR A 60 11.85 7.20 -2.36
CA THR A 60 13.24 7.02 -1.93
C THR A 60 13.80 5.82 -2.68
N SER A 61 14.91 6.01 -3.38
CA SER A 61 15.60 4.95 -4.12
C SER A 61 17.03 4.84 -3.63
N GLU A 62 17.33 3.74 -2.99
CA GLU A 62 18.67 3.41 -2.48
C GLU A 62 18.81 1.91 -2.27
N PRO A 63 20.04 1.36 -2.26
CA PRO A 63 20.22 -0.04 -1.92
C PRO A 63 19.69 -0.37 -0.53
N ASP A 64 19.04 -1.52 -0.41
CA ASP A 64 18.55 -2.07 0.85
C ASP A 64 19.14 -3.46 1.14
N LYS A 65 18.92 -3.93 2.36
CA LYS A 65 19.32 -5.27 2.82
C LYS A 65 18.17 -6.29 2.71
N GLY A 66 17.20 -6.01 1.84
CA GLY A 66 16.03 -6.82 1.62
C GLY A 66 14.73 -6.13 2.02
N ILE A 67 13.61 -6.79 1.74
CA ILE A 67 12.25 -6.23 1.88
C ILE A 67 11.96 -5.64 3.27
N TYR A 68 12.42 -6.29 4.34
CA TYR A 68 12.17 -5.80 5.70
C TYR A 68 12.97 -4.55 6.05
N ASP A 69 14.18 -4.39 5.50
CA ASP A 69 14.97 -3.17 5.65
C ASP A 69 14.25 -1.99 4.96
N ALA A 70 13.76 -2.21 3.74
CA ALA A 70 12.98 -1.24 3.01
C ALA A 70 11.67 -0.86 3.74
N MET A 71 10.95 -1.85 4.30
CA MET A 71 9.75 -1.62 5.11
C MET A 71 10.06 -0.78 6.37
N ASN A 72 11.14 -1.08 7.08
CA ASN A 72 11.54 -0.31 8.26
C ASN A 72 11.88 1.14 7.92
N LYS A 73 12.58 1.36 6.79
CA LYS A 73 12.85 2.72 6.28
C LYS A 73 11.54 3.46 6.00
N ALA A 74 10.60 2.80 5.32
CA ALA A 74 9.30 3.39 5.01
C ALA A 74 8.52 3.78 6.27
N VAL A 75 8.47 2.92 7.29
CA VAL A 75 7.80 3.23 8.56
C VAL A 75 8.43 4.44 9.25
N ALA A 76 9.76 4.55 9.23
CA ALA A 76 10.47 5.70 9.80
C ALA A 76 10.17 7.03 9.05
N MET A 77 9.77 6.94 7.78
CA MET A 77 9.42 8.09 6.92
C MET A 77 7.93 8.43 6.95
N ALA A 78 7.09 7.52 7.44
CA ALA A 78 5.64 7.64 7.46
C ALA A 78 5.18 8.84 8.30
N GLN A 79 4.24 9.63 7.77
CA GLN A 79 3.65 10.79 8.43
C GLN A 79 2.15 10.58 8.73
N GLY A 80 1.56 9.53 8.18
CA GLY A 80 0.16 9.17 8.41
C GLY A 80 -0.07 8.56 9.79
N GLN A 81 -1.31 8.67 10.25
CA GLN A 81 -1.75 8.04 11.50
C GLN A 81 -1.83 6.51 11.36
N LEU A 82 -2.15 6.04 10.16
CA LEU A 82 -2.29 4.63 9.83
C LEU A 82 -1.27 4.25 8.76
N VAL A 83 -0.59 3.12 8.95
CA VAL A 83 0.35 2.59 7.96
C VAL A 83 -0.26 1.36 7.30
N TYR A 84 -0.26 1.34 5.97
CA TYR A 84 -0.70 0.22 5.18
C TYR A 84 0.36 -0.19 4.16
N PHE A 85 0.73 -1.48 4.15
CA PHE A 85 1.66 -2.02 3.16
C PHE A 85 0.89 -2.55 1.95
N LEU A 86 1.07 -1.88 0.81
CA LEU A 86 0.58 -2.30 -0.51
C LEU A 86 1.80 -2.72 -1.33
N ASN A 87 2.01 -4.01 -1.50
CA ASN A 87 3.14 -4.51 -2.30
C ASN A 87 3.02 -4.08 -3.76
N ALA A 88 4.14 -4.07 -4.48
CA ALA A 88 4.19 -3.59 -5.87
C ALA A 88 3.41 -4.47 -6.86
N ASP A 89 3.07 -5.70 -6.48
CA ASP A 89 2.28 -6.68 -7.24
C ASP A 89 0.83 -6.83 -6.73
N ASP A 90 0.44 -6.04 -5.72
CA ASP A 90 -0.91 -6.00 -5.16
C ASP A 90 -1.69 -4.77 -5.64
N GLU A 91 -3.00 -4.82 -5.52
CA GLU A 91 -3.90 -3.70 -5.78
C GLU A 91 -5.03 -3.62 -4.76
N LEU A 92 -5.53 -2.43 -4.47
CA LEU A 92 -6.76 -2.24 -3.71
C LEU A 92 -7.95 -2.70 -4.56
N HIS A 93 -8.83 -3.51 -3.97
CA HIS A 93 -9.90 -4.20 -4.69
C HIS A 93 -10.92 -3.25 -5.36
N ASP A 94 -11.27 -2.15 -4.68
CA ASP A 94 -12.24 -1.18 -5.17
C ASP A 94 -11.94 0.24 -4.65
N PRO A 95 -12.63 1.29 -5.18
CA PRO A 95 -12.36 2.67 -4.81
C PRO A 95 -12.70 3.07 -3.37
N ASN A 96 -13.37 2.24 -2.60
CA ASN A 96 -13.84 2.58 -1.25
C ASN A 96 -12.99 1.95 -0.13
N VAL A 97 -11.99 1.14 -0.48
CA VAL A 97 -11.20 0.38 0.51
C VAL A 97 -10.64 1.30 1.61
N LEU A 98 -9.99 2.39 1.25
CA LEU A 98 -9.41 3.31 2.24
C LEU A 98 -10.50 4.01 3.08
N ALA A 99 -11.64 4.36 2.47
CA ALA A 99 -12.76 4.97 3.20
C ALA A 99 -13.40 4.00 4.18
N GLU A 100 -13.55 2.73 3.81
CA GLU A 100 -14.08 1.68 4.70
C GLU A 100 -13.13 1.41 5.87
N VAL A 101 -11.82 1.32 5.62
CA VAL A 101 -10.81 1.16 6.67
C VAL A 101 -10.83 2.36 7.62
N ALA A 102 -10.85 3.59 7.10
CA ALA A 102 -10.95 4.81 7.91
C ALA A 102 -12.17 4.79 8.82
N SER A 103 -13.32 4.36 8.28
CA SER A 103 -14.57 4.25 9.06
C SER A 103 -14.47 3.24 10.20
N CYS A 104 -13.76 2.12 10.01
CA CYS A 104 -13.53 1.14 11.06
C CYS A 104 -12.72 1.72 12.23
N PHE A 105 -11.63 2.45 11.94
CA PHE A 105 -10.81 3.09 12.97
C PHE A 105 -11.54 4.26 13.65
N ALA A 106 -12.36 5.01 12.91
CA ALA A 106 -13.18 6.08 13.50
C ALA A 106 -14.26 5.53 14.43
N ALA A 107 -14.83 4.36 14.15
CA ALA A 107 -15.86 3.73 14.96
C ALA A 107 -15.32 3.04 16.22
N ASP A 108 -14.05 2.68 16.26
CA ASP A 108 -13.41 1.99 17.39
C ASP A 108 -12.02 2.59 17.67
N PRO A 109 -11.93 3.60 18.55
CA PRO A 109 -10.65 4.24 18.90
C PRO A 109 -9.62 3.33 19.56
N GLU A 110 -10.06 2.17 20.08
CA GLU A 110 -9.19 1.15 20.69
C GLU A 110 -8.66 0.14 19.68
N LEU A 111 -8.96 0.36 18.38
CA LEU A 111 -8.50 -0.52 17.31
C LEU A 111 -7.06 -0.21 16.96
N ASP A 112 -6.14 -1.13 17.24
CA ASP A 112 -4.71 -1.00 16.90
C ASP A 112 -4.37 -1.57 15.52
N PHE A 113 -5.12 -2.57 15.05
CA PHE A 113 -4.83 -3.32 13.84
C PHE A 113 -6.09 -3.80 13.13
N LEU A 114 -6.12 -3.65 11.82
CA LEU A 114 -7.19 -4.13 10.96
C LEU A 114 -6.60 -4.91 9.77
N TYR A 115 -7.17 -6.05 9.47
CA TYR A 115 -6.89 -6.75 8.22
C TYR A 115 -8.19 -7.13 7.50
N GLY A 116 -8.11 -7.21 6.19
CA GLY A 116 -9.25 -7.46 5.31
C GLY A 116 -9.14 -8.76 4.54
N ASN A 117 -10.09 -8.95 3.64
CA ASN A 117 -10.10 -10.10 2.74
C ASN A 117 -9.06 -9.90 1.63
N VAL A 118 -8.51 -11.01 1.16
CA VAL A 118 -7.60 -11.05 0.03
C VAL A 118 -8.23 -11.84 -1.11
N ILE A 119 -8.15 -11.30 -2.33
CA ILE A 119 -8.57 -12.00 -3.55
C ILE A 119 -7.30 -12.37 -4.30
N PHE A 120 -7.06 -13.67 -4.45
CA PHE A 120 -5.96 -14.15 -5.26
C PHE A 120 -6.40 -14.28 -6.72
N ARG A 121 -5.63 -13.66 -7.61
CA ARG A 121 -5.80 -13.77 -9.06
C ARG A 121 -4.55 -14.42 -9.64
N GLY A 122 -4.73 -15.34 -10.56
CA GLY A 122 -3.61 -16.00 -11.25
C GLY A 122 -4.00 -16.45 -12.65
N PRO A 123 -3.03 -16.68 -13.54
CA PRO A 123 -3.30 -17.18 -14.88
C PRO A 123 -4.08 -18.49 -14.84
N GLY A 124 -5.24 -18.53 -15.49
CA GLY A 124 -6.06 -19.74 -15.62
C GLY A 124 -6.73 -20.25 -14.35
N ARG A 125 -6.82 -19.43 -13.31
CA ARG A 125 -7.53 -19.75 -12.06
C ARG A 125 -8.67 -18.77 -11.81
N GLU A 126 -9.81 -19.31 -11.38
CA GLU A 126 -10.88 -18.47 -10.82
C GLU A 126 -10.39 -17.73 -9.59
N PRO A 127 -10.73 -16.43 -9.42
CA PRO A 127 -10.41 -15.70 -8.22
C PRO A 127 -11.05 -16.36 -6.99
N PHE A 128 -10.26 -16.58 -5.94
CA PHE A 128 -10.81 -17.08 -4.68
C PHE A 128 -10.59 -16.05 -3.57
N ARG A 129 -11.57 -15.96 -2.65
CA ARG A 129 -11.53 -15.06 -1.51
C ARG A 129 -11.14 -15.83 -0.26
N LEU A 130 -10.13 -15.31 0.47
CA LEU A 130 -9.94 -15.64 1.86
C LEU A 130 -10.75 -14.67 2.71
N TRP A 131 -11.73 -15.19 3.44
CA TRP A 131 -12.53 -14.38 4.38
C TRP A 131 -11.82 -14.35 5.71
N CYS A 132 -11.24 -13.20 6.06
CA CYS A 132 -10.73 -12.93 7.40
C CYS A 132 -11.24 -11.57 7.86
N ARG A 133 -12.25 -11.56 8.73
CA ARG A 133 -12.61 -10.40 9.53
C ARG A 133 -12.18 -10.67 10.95
N CYS A 134 -11.05 -10.14 11.35
CA CYS A 134 -10.66 -10.11 12.74
C CYS A 134 -10.27 -8.69 13.12
N ARG A 135 -10.82 -8.23 14.23
CA ARG A 135 -10.39 -7.02 14.91
C ARG A 135 -9.47 -7.46 16.04
N PHE A 136 -8.25 -6.94 16.07
CA PHE A 136 -7.38 -7.09 17.23
C PHE A 136 -7.56 -5.87 18.13
N ARG A 137 -7.81 -6.10 19.39
CA ARG A 137 -7.73 -5.09 20.45
C ARG A 137 -6.54 -5.45 21.33
N ARG A 138 -5.82 -4.46 21.81
CA ARG A 138 -4.87 -4.68 22.91
C ARG A 138 -5.65 -5.22 24.11
N CYS A 139 -5.14 -6.31 24.69
CA CYS A 139 -5.56 -6.79 26.02
C CYS A 139 -4.96 -5.91 27.10
#